data_4b6f2380b87a4ec178c4f56f5bfc926c
#
_entry.id   4b6f2380b87a4ec178c4f56f5bfc926c
#
_cell.length_a   1.000
_cell.length_b   1.000
_cell.length_c   1.000
_cell.angle_alpha   90.00
_cell.angle_beta   90.00
_cell.angle_gamma   90.00
#
_symmetry.space_group_name_H-M   'P 1'
#
loop_
_entity.id
_entity.type
_entity.pdbx_description
1 polymer ?
#
loop_
_entity_poly.entity_id
_entity_poly.type
_entity_poly.pdbx_seq_one_letter_code
_entity_poly.pdbx_strand_id
1 'polypeptide(L)'
;AAGDVAGARSSFLDAADAARELPSPELLAEAVLGFGGGLLRAWHATRGAFGDRPQRLLGEALEAVGPGDSALRARLLGLLAEELYYTANDSRREQLSGEAVDMARRLGDPGSLALALCSRCLAVWGPDHLDERLVAAAEVIGLAEGLGDRQLLAIGRQYLFVAQVEQGDMTAATVTLDAYEALADELRQPLAHWEARRFRAMQALLEGRFHDAERLALEALAIGQSVEEPDAMAVFGVQLAIVRWEQDRLAELETALRGFVEEFSESPAWRAALALLVLELGAEDESRAELERLSEDDFAGLPRNFAWLAGMAMLAQVAARLGDAGRASVLLDLLTPFSSRNVVTGDRQCWGSAAYYLGLLAATTGDVDEAERWFEQALDHNVRMGAVPWAAHTRCDLGVLLLARGQPGDEARGEALVQAALEAARRLGMARLVRKAESVLAVGRVPVVSGP
;
A
#
# COMPACT_ATOMS: atom_id res chain seq x y z
N ALA A 1 -2.10 -30.14 -11.39
CA ALA A 1 -1.37 -28.90 -11.68
C ALA A 1 -2.18 -27.61 -11.38
N ALA A 2 -3.33 -27.69 -10.74
CA ALA A 2 -4.04 -26.47 -10.34
C ALA A 2 -3.36 -25.93 -9.07
N GLY A 3 -2.59 -24.84 -9.23
CA GLY A 3 -1.91 -24.14 -8.12
C GLY A 3 -0.40 -23.96 -8.25
N ASP A 4 0.29 -24.72 -9.08
CA ASP A 4 1.74 -24.54 -9.31
C ASP A 4 2.00 -23.38 -10.30
N VAL A 5 1.99 -22.17 -9.77
CA VAL A 5 2.21 -20.94 -10.56
C VAL A 5 3.66 -20.86 -11.08
N ALA A 6 4.63 -21.25 -10.26
CA ALA A 6 6.06 -21.18 -10.65
C ALA A 6 6.38 -22.19 -11.76
N GLY A 7 5.90 -23.43 -11.64
CA GLY A 7 6.04 -24.45 -12.69
C GLY A 7 5.31 -24.11 -13.98
N ALA A 8 4.12 -23.50 -13.88
CA ALA A 8 3.39 -23.01 -15.06
C ALA A 8 4.17 -21.90 -15.77
N ARG A 9 4.71 -20.93 -15.03
CA ARG A 9 5.54 -19.83 -15.59
C ARG A 9 6.79 -20.37 -16.29
N SER A 10 7.52 -21.30 -15.64
CA SER A 10 8.68 -21.95 -16.28
C SER A 10 8.29 -22.63 -17.59
N SER A 11 7.18 -23.38 -17.58
CA SER A 11 6.71 -24.09 -18.77
C SER A 11 6.35 -23.15 -19.92
N PHE A 12 5.77 -21.97 -19.63
CA PHE A 12 5.45 -20.96 -20.66
C PHE A 12 6.72 -20.30 -21.22
N LEU A 13 7.75 -20.07 -20.39
CA LEU A 13 9.04 -19.57 -20.88
C LEU A 13 9.74 -20.59 -21.77
N ASP A 14 9.66 -21.88 -21.44
CA ASP A 14 10.24 -22.94 -22.26
C ASP A 14 9.43 -23.11 -23.57
N ALA A 15 8.11 -22.94 -23.53
CA ALA A 15 7.27 -22.89 -24.74
C ALA A 15 7.58 -21.69 -25.63
N ALA A 16 7.89 -20.52 -25.03
CA ALA A 16 8.30 -19.34 -25.79
C ALA A 16 9.66 -19.55 -26.50
N ASP A 17 10.64 -20.17 -25.81
CA ASP A 17 11.91 -20.52 -26.44
C ASP A 17 11.73 -21.51 -27.62
N ALA A 18 10.85 -22.50 -27.46
CA ALA A 18 10.51 -23.42 -28.55
C ALA A 18 9.77 -22.72 -29.71
N ALA A 19 8.88 -21.79 -29.41
CA ALA A 19 8.12 -21.03 -30.40
C ALA A 19 8.99 -20.10 -31.26
N ARG A 20 10.16 -19.65 -30.76
CA ARG A 20 11.15 -18.85 -31.52
C ARG A 20 11.68 -19.57 -32.76
N GLU A 21 11.74 -20.90 -32.71
CA GLU A 21 12.18 -21.72 -33.81
C GLU A 21 11.10 -21.93 -34.89
N LEU A 22 9.86 -21.49 -34.65
CA LEU A 22 8.72 -21.69 -35.51
C LEU A 22 8.39 -20.40 -36.28
N PRO A 23 7.94 -20.52 -37.55
CA PRO A 23 7.56 -19.37 -38.37
C PRO A 23 6.15 -18.83 -38.01
N SER A 24 5.85 -18.69 -36.73
CA SER A 24 4.55 -18.17 -36.24
C SER A 24 4.75 -17.20 -35.11
N PRO A 25 4.69 -15.89 -35.41
CA PRO A 25 4.70 -14.84 -34.37
C PRO A 25 3.61 -14.99 -33.32
N GLU A 26 2.44 -15.52 -33.71
CA GLU A 26 1.31 -15.70 -32.82
C GLU A 26 1.61 -16.73 -31.73
N LEU A 27 2.28 -17.83 -32.07
CA LEU A 27 2.66 -18.86 -31.08
C LEU A 27 3.65 -18.34 -30.06
N LEU A 28 4.63 -17.54 -30.48
CA LEU A 28 5.55 -16.87 -29.56
C LEU A 28 4.78 -15.91 -28.65
N ALA A 29 3.90 -15.07 -29.21
CA ALA A 29 3.10 -14.13 -28.44
C ALA A 29 2.20 -14.83 -27.42
N GLU A 30 1.52 -15.90 -27.80
CA GLU A 30 0.65 -16.67 -26.90
C GLU A 30 1.43 -17.36 -25.77
N ALA A 31 2.59 -17.94 -26.07
CA ALA A 31 3.46 -18.55 -25.06
C ALA A 31 3.95 -17.51 -24.05
N VAL A 32 4.40 -16.35 -24.52
CA VAL A 32 4.87 -15.26 -23.65
C VAL A 32 3.70 -14.66 -22.83
N LEU A 33 2.52 -14.51 -23.41
CA LEU A 33 1.33 -14.08 -22.70
C LEU A 33 0.87 -15.10 -21.64
N GLY A 34 1.07 -16.38 -21.87
CA GLY A 34 0.82 -17.43 -20.90
C GLY A 34 1.72 -17.32 -19.66
N PHE A 35 2.97 -16.88 -19.82
CA PHE A 35 3.87 -16.55 -18.69
C PHE A 35 3.26 -15.51 -17.76
N GLY A 36 2.55 -14.53 -18.28
CA GLY A 36 1.85 -13.55 -17.49
C GLY A 36 0.87 -14.16 -16.48
N GLY A 37 0.58 -15.47 -16.56
CA GLY A 37 -0.27 -16.23 -15.63
C GLY A 37 -1.70 -15.73 -15.60
N GLY A 38 -2.65 -16.47 -15.10
CA GLY A 38 -4.06 -16.06 -15.02
C GLY A 38 -4.28 -14.70 -14.36
N LEU A 39 -5.50 -14.22 -14.45
CA LEU A 39 -5.93 -12.88 -14.02
C LEU A 39 -5.78 -12.60 -12.52
N LEU A 40 -5.81 -13.62 -11.65
CA LEU A 40 -5.50 -13.52 -10.24
C LEU A 40 -4.01 -13.86 -10.06
N ARG A 41 -3.17 -12.86 -9.91
CA ARG A 41 -1.70 -13.02 -9.91
C ARG A 41 -1.09 -12.82 -8.55
N ALA A 42 -0.04 -13.61 -8.29
CA ALA A 42 0.98 -13.29 -7.31
C ALA A 42 1.89 -12.18 -7.86
N TRP A 43 1.73 -10.96 -7.39
CA TRP A 43 2.30 -9.76 -8.00
C TRP A 43 3.77 -9.50 -7.66
N HIS A 44 4.28 -9.99 -6.53
CA HIS A 44 5.50 -9.44 -5.95
C HIS A 44 6.67 -10.40 -5.76
N ALA A 45 6.43 -11.67 -5.49
CA ALA A 45 7.49 -12.56 -5.04
C ALA A 45 8.22 -13.35 -6.13
N THR A 46 7.68 -13.45 -7.33
CA THR A 46 8.35 -14.18 -8.43
C THR A 46 9.29 -13.32 -9.27
N ARG A 47 9.46 -12.03 -8.90
CA ARG A 47 10.42 -11.15 -9.55
C ARG A 47 11.84 -11.53 -9.14
N GLY A 48 12.71 -11.50 -10.09
CA GLY A 48 14.10 -11.93 -9.89
C GLY A 48 14.34 -13.42 -10.14
N ALA A 49 13.34 -14.28 -9.94
CA ALA A 49 13.49 -15.71 -10.21
C ALA A 49 13.81 -16.03 -11.67
N PHE A 50 13.37 -15.17 -12.61
CA PHE A 50 13.55 -15.34 -14.04
C PHE A 50 14.44 -14.26 -14.68
N GLY A 51 14.98 -13.34 -13.88
CA GLY A 51 15.83 -12.22 -14.35
C GLY A 51 15.13 -11.36 -15.39
N ASP A 52 15.86 -10.95 -16.44
CA ASP A 52 15.37 -10.15 -17.57
C ASP A 52 14.74 -10.97 -18.71
N ARG A 53 14.69 -12.31 -18.56
CA ARG A 53 14.19 -13.23 -19.60
C ARG A 53 12.75 -12.90 -20.02
N PRO A 54 11.77 -12.64 -19.14
CA PRO A 54 10.41 -12.28 -19.52
C PRO A 54 10.35 -10.98 -20.34
N GLN A 55 11.06 -9.94 -19.91
CA GLN A 55 11.09 -8.64 -20.60
C GLN A 55 11.68 -8.77 -22.01
N ARG A 56 12.76 -9.56 -22.17
CA ARG A 56 13.38 -9.83 -23.48
C ARG A 56 12.43 -10.59 -24.39
N LEU A 57 11.79 -11.66 -23.93
CA LEU A 57 10.83 -12.45 -24.71
C LEU A 57 9.60 -11.62 -25.13
N LEU A 58 9.11 -10.73 -24.25
CA LEU A 58 8.04 -9.79 -24.58
C LEU A 58 8.46 -8.81 -25.68
N GLY A 59 9.70 -8.31 -25.61
CA GLY A 59 10.26 -7.45 -26.69
C GLY A 59 10.33 -8.18 -28.03
N GLU A 60 10.86 -9.40 -28.05
CA GLU A 60 10.93 -10.24 -29.25
C GLU A 60 9.54 -10.56 -29.83
N ALA A 61 8.56 -10.89 -28.97
CA ALA A 61 7.19 -11.13 -29.41
C ALA A 61 6.53 -9.88 -29.99
N LEU A 62 6.79 -8.70 -29.42
CA LEU A 62 6.29 -7.42 -29.95
C LEU A 62 6.88 -7.09 -31.32
N GLU A 63 8.17 -7.37 -31.53
CA GLU A 63 8.82 -7.22 -32.82
C GLU A 63 8.26 -8.19 -33.89
N ALA A 64 8.06 -9.44 -33.48
CA ALA A 64 7.54 -10.50 -34.34
C ALA A 64 6.10 -10.26 -34.83
N VAL A 65 5.20 -9.80 -33.88
CA VAL A 65 3.80 -9.46 -34.20
C VAL A 65 3.72 -8.21 -35.10
N GLY A 66 4.76 -7.35 -35.08
CA GLY A 66 4.84 -6.14 -35.89
C GLY A 66 4.07 -4.95 -35.32
N PRO A 67 4.09 -3.79 -35.98
CA PRO A 67 3.60 -2.52 -35.44
C PRO A 67 2.09 -2.29 -35.57
N GLY A 68 1.36 -3.19 -36.26
CA GLY A 68 -0.07 -3.03 -36.52
C GLY A 68 -0.93 -3.23 -35.30
N ASP A 69 -2.09 -2.56 -35.25
CA ASP A 69 -3.06 -2.73 -34.17
C ASP A 69 -3.58 -4.18 -34.15
N SER A 70 -3.42 -4.85 -33.02
CA SER A 70 -3.97 -6.19 -32.80
C SER A 70 -4.19 -6.46 -31.29
N ALA A 71 -5.12 -7.37 -30.99
CA ALA A 71 -5.39 -7.79 -29.62
C ALA A 71 -4.13 -8.40 -28.94
N LEU A 72 -3.36 -9.19 -29.70
CA LEU A 72 -2.10 -9.76 -29.21
C LEU A 72 -1.08 -8.67 -28.85
N ARG A 73 -0.91 -7.69 -29.75
CA ARG A 73 0.02 -6.58 -29.49
C ARG A 73 -0.41 -5.75 -28.26
N ALA A 74 -1.69 -5.41 -28.12
CA ALA A 74 -2.18 -4.68 -26.97
C ALA A 74 -1.90 -5.43 -25.65
N ARG A 75 -2.12 -6.75 -25.63
CA ARG A 75 -1.84 -7.60 -24.46
C ARG A 75 -0.35 -7.69 -24.14
N LEU A 76 0.51 -7.81 -25.17
CA LEU A 76 1.98 -7.85 -24.98
C LEU A 76 2.50 -6.51 -24.42
N LEU A 77 2.00 -5.38 -24.92
CA LEU A 77 2.36 -4.04 -24.40
C LEU A 77 1.96 -3.89 -22.93
N GLY A 78 0.73 -4.31 -22.59
CA GLY A 78 0.24 -4.31 -21.21
C GLY A 78 1.11 -5.16 -20.29
N LEU A 79 1.41 -6.40 -20.69
CA LEU A 79 2.24 -7.30 -19.89
C LEU A 79 3.68 -6.80 -19.76
N LEU A 80 4.25 -6.20 -20.81
CA LEU A 80 5.58 -5.59 -20.71
C LEU A 80 5.58 -4.40 -19.73
N ALA A 81 4.53 -3.58 -19.73
CA ALA A 81 4.40 -2.50 -18.77
C ALA A 81 4.34 -3.04 -17.32
N GLU A 82 3.64 -4.14 -17.11
CA GLU A 82 3.58 -4.80 -15.80
C GLU A 82 4.95 -5.34 -15.37
N GLU A 83 5.70 -5.99 -16.27
CA GLU A 83 7.05 -6.52 -15.99
C GLU A 83 8.07 -5.40 -15.72
N LEU A 84 7.80 -4.18 -16.16
CA LEU A 84 8.64 -3.01 -15.87
C LEU A 84 8.29 -2.31 -14.54
N TYR A 85 7.24 -2.72 -13.84
CA TYR A 85 6.71 -2.01 -12.67
C TYR A 85 7.75 -1.75 -11.56
N TYR A 86 8.71 -2.62 -11.36
CA TYR A 86 9.75 -2.43 -10.33
C TYR A 86 11.12 -2.02 -10.90
N THR A 87 11.18 -1.67 -12.16
CA THR A 87 12.39 -1.10 -12.74
C THR A 87 12.35 0.42 -12.67
N ALA A 88 13.49 1.08 -12.82
CA ALA A 88 13.58 2.55 -12.81
C ALA A 88 13.09 3.19 -14.15
N ASN A 89 12.04 2.62 -14.78
CA ASN A 89 11.53 3.03 -16.09
C ASN A 89 10.07 3.46 -16.06
N ASP A 90 9.71 4.33 -15.12
CA ASP A 90 8.32 4.77 -14.93
C ASP A 90 7.70 5.34 -16.21
N SER A 91 8.36 6.25 -16.89
CA SER A 91 7.86 6.84 -18.14
C SER A 91 7.61 5.81 -19.25
N ARG A 92 8.48 4.80 -19.37
CA ARG A 92 8.31 3.73 -20.36
C ARG A 92 7.14 2.83 -20.03
N ARG A 93 6.97 2.50 -18.75
CA ARG A 93 5.86 1.71 -18.22
C ARG A 93 4.52 2.40 -18.49
N GLU A 94 4.44 3.69 -18.18
CA GLU A 94 3.24 4.50 -18.42
C GLU A 94 2.91 4.60 -19.90
N GLN A 95 3.91 4.83 -20.75
CA GLN A 95 3.73 4.89 -22.20
C GLN A 95 3.18 3.58 -22.76
N LEU A 96 3.79 2.44 -22.41
CA LEU A 96 3.41 1.13 -22.93
C LEU A 96 1.98 0.75 -22.51
N SER A 97 1.63 0.98 -21.25
CA SER A 97 0.28 0.70 -20.76
C SER A 97 -0.77 1.63 -21.38
N GLY A 98 -0.43 2.91 -21.61
CA GLY A 98 -1.28 3.85 -22.34
C GLY A 98 -1.50 3.41 -23.80
N GLU A 99 -0.43 3.05 -24.51
CA GLU A 99 -0.52 2.53 -25.88
C GLU A 99 -1.39 1.28 -25.97
N ALA A 100 -1.29 0.38 -24.99
CA ALA A 100 -2.12 -0.82 -24.91
C ALA A 100 -3.62 -0.47 -24.80
N VAL A 101 -4.00 0.45 -23.91
CA VAL A 101 -5.38 0.90 -23.73
C VAL A 101 -5.91 1.59 -24.99
N ASP A 102 -5.14 2.52 -25.58
CA ASP A 102 -5.54 3.25 -26.78
C ASP A 102 -5.74 2.30 -27.96
N MET A 103 -4.84 1.33 -28.13
CA MET A 103 -4.96 0.28 -29.16
C MET A 103 -6.21 -0.57 -28.94
N ALA A 104 -6.44 -1.04 -27.73
CA ALA A 104 -7.63 -1.85 -27.43
C ALA A 104 -8.95 -1.08 -27.66
N ARG A 105 -8.97 0.22 -27.37
CA ARG A 105 -10.12 1.10 -27.71
C ARG A 105 -10.33 1.23 -29.21
N ARG A 106 -9.27 1.39 -30.02
CA ARG A 106 -9.38 1.44 -31.49
C ARG A 106 -9.89 0.15 -32.08
N LEU A 107 -9.49 -0.99 -31.51
CA LEU A 107 -9.95 -2.32 -31.94
C LEU A 107 -11.44 -2.56 -31.61
N GLY A 108 -11.99 -1.91 -30.60
CA GLY A 108 -13.37 -2.07 -30.18
C GLY A 108 -13.67 -3.44 -29.55
N ASP A 109 -12.65 -4.20 -29.12
CA ASP A 109 -12.81 -5.50 -28.46
C ASP A 109 -12.87 -5.33 -26.94
N PRO A 110 -14.04 -5.60 -26.30
CA PRO A 110 -14.21 -5.37 -24.87
C PRO A 110 -13.26 -6.21 -23.99
N GLY A 111 -12.92 -7.44 -24.43
CA GLY A 111 -12.03 -8.31 -23.69
C GLY A 111 -10.58 -7.77 -23.67
N SER A 112 -10.07 -7.37 -24.83
CA SER A 112 -8.75 -6.74 -24.94
C SER A 112 -8.68 -5.42 -24.16
N LEU A 113 -9.75 -4.62 -24.18
CA LEU A 113 -9.82 -3.37 -23.43
C LEU A 113 -9.78 -3.62 -21.91
N ALA A 114 -10.57 -4.58 -21.42
CA ALA A 114 -10.56 -4.92 -20.00
C ALA A 114 -9.17 -5.37 -19.51
N LEU A 115 -8.49 -6.21 -20.30
CA LEU A 115 -7.12 -6.67 -19.97
C LEU A 115 -6.11 -5.51 -20.00
N ALA A 116 -6.19 -4.63 -21.01
CA ALA A 116 -5.30 -3.46 -21.12
C ALA A 116 -5.51 -2.49 -19.93
N LEU A 117 -6.77 -2.28 -19.50
CA LEU A 117 -7.09 -1.46 -18.34
C LEU A 117 -6.58 -2.09 -17.03
N CYS A 118 -6.64 -3.42 -16.87
CA CYS A 118 -6.02 -4.11 -15.73
C CYS A 118 -4.50 -3.85 -15.69
N SER A 119 -3.83 -4.02 -16.84
CA SER A 119 -2.39 -3.72 -16.95
C SER A 119 -2.09 -2.24 -16.66
N ARG A 120 -2.98 -1.32 -17.10
CA ARG A 120 -2.85 0.10 -16.80
C ARG A 120 -2.99 0.40 -15.31
N CYS A 121 -4.00 -0.16 -14.63
CA CYS A 121 -4.18 -0.01 -13.18
C CYS A 121 -2.92 -0.38 -12.40
N LEU A 122 -2.25 -1.46 -12.80
CA LEU A 122 -0.97 -1.81 -12.19
C LEU A 122 0.15 -0.87 -12.61
N ALA A 123 0.30 -0.66 -13.89
CA ALA A 123 1.42 0.14 -14.40
C ALA A 123 1.48 1.53 -13.76
N VAL A 124 0.33 2.12 -13.43
CA VAL A 124 0.24 3.43 -12.76
C VAL A 124 -0.08 3.33 -11.26
N TRP A 125 0.15 2.19 -10.64
CA TRP A 125 -0.10 2.03 -9.21
C TRP A 125 0.95 2.73 -8.38
N GLY A 126 0.72 3.99 -8.15
CA GLY A 126 1.55 4.91 -7.39
C GLY A 126 0.71 6.08 -6.88
N PRO A 127 1.31 7.04 -6.21
CA PRO A 127 0.57 8.13 -5.58
C PRO A 127 -0.05 9.11 -6.57
N ASP A 128 0.43 9.15 -7.84
CA ASP A 128 0.08 10.23 -8.76
C ASP A 128 -1.20 9.99 -9.58
N HIS A 129 -1.67 8.73 -9.70
CA HIS A 129 -2.72 8.33 -10.64
C HIS A 129 -3.97 7.75 -9.99
N LEU A 130 -4.35 8.20 -8.76
CA LEU A 130 -5.50 7.63 -8.05
C LEU A 130 -6.81 7.77 -8.85
N ASP A 131 -7.09 8.96 -9.38
CA ASP A 131 -8.33 9.23 -10.11
C ASP A 131 -8.43 8.39 -11.38
N GLU A 132 -7.31 8.22 -12.10
CA GLU A 132 -7.23 7.34 -13.26
C GLU A 132 -7.50 5.88 -12.89
N ARG A 133 -6.92 5.41 -11.79
CA ARG A 133 -7.15 4.03 -11.29
C ARG A 133 -8.59 3.77 -10.88
N LEU A 134 -9.26 4.75 -10.26
CA LEU A 134 -10.70 4.65 -9.93
C LEU A 134 -11.56 4.49 -11.18
N VAL A 135 -11.32 5.31 -12.19
CA VAL A 135 -12.06 5.27 -13.46
C VAL A 135 -11.78 3.97 -14.21
N ALA A 136 -10.51 3.57 -14.34
CA ALA A 136 -10.12 2.36 -15.05
C ALA A 136 -10.69 1.09 -14.37
N ALA A 137 -10.63 1.00 -13.04
CA ALA A 137 -11.19 -0.13 -12.31
C ALA A 137 -12.71 -0.25 -12.47
N ALA A 138 -13.43 0.88 -12.45
CA ALA A 138 -14.87 0.89 -12.70
C ALA A 138 -15.20 0.48 -14.15
N GLU A 139 -14.40 0.91 -15.13
CA GLU A 139 -14.56 0.49 -16.54
C GLU A 139 -14.31 -1.02 -16.70
N VAL A 140 -13.28 -1.59 -16.03
CA VAL A 140 -13.03 -3.04 -16.01
C VAL A 140 -14.24 -3.81 -15.48
N ILE A 141 -14.85 -3.35 -14.38
CA ILE A 141 -16.04 -3.98 -13.81
C ILE A 141 -17.19 -4.00 -14.82
N GLY A 142 -17.51 -2.87 -15.44
CA GLY A 142 -18.58 -2.78 -16.44
C GLY A 142 -18.34 -3.67 -17.66
N LEU A 143 -17.10 -3.73 -18.16
CA LEU A 143 -16.72 -4.62 -19.26
C LEU A 143 -16.83 -6.10 -18.86
N ALA A 144 -16.34 -6.46 -17.68
CA ALA A 144 -16.38 -7.82 -17.16
C ALA A 144 -17.82 -8.32 -16.95
N GLU A 145 -18.71 -7.48 -16.45
CA GLU A 145 -20.15 -7.79 -16.33
C GLU A 145 -20.78 -8.01 -17.70
N GLY A 146 -20.47 -7.15 -18.68
CA GLY A 146 -20.96 -7.32 -20.06
C GLY A 146 -20.48 -8.60 -20.75
N LEU A 147 -19.27 -9.04 -20.44
CA LEU A 147 -18.66 -10.28 -20.95
C LEU A 147 -19.08 -11.53 -20.16
N GLY A 148 -19.63 -11.37 -18.97
CA GLY A 148 -19.87 -12.49 -18.04
C GLY A 148 -18.58 -13.08 -17.47
N ASP A 149 -17.45 -12.35 -17.53
CA ASP A 149 -16.15 -12.81 -17.05
C ASP A 149 -15.98 -12.55 -15.56
N ARG A 150 -16.15 -13.61 -14.76
CA ARG A 150 -16.08 -13.55 -13.30
C ARG A 150 -14.65 -13.29 -12.78
N GLN A 151 -13.63 -13.68 -13.52
CA GLN A 151 -12.24 -13.45 -13.11
C GLN A 151 -11.85 -11.99 -13.31
N LEU A 152 -12.15 -11.41 -14.47
CA LEU A 152 -12.00 -9.99 -14.73
C LEU A 152 -12.79 -9.14 -13.74
N LEU A 153 -14.00 -9.56 -13.40
CA LEU A 153 -14.84 -8.89 -12.42
C LEU A 153 -14.16 -8.84 -11.02
N ALA A 154 -13.54 -9.96 -10.61
CA ALA A 154 -12.81 -10.01 -9.34
C ALA A 154 -11.63 -9.02 -9.33
N ILE A 155 -10.85 -8.98 -10.42
CA ILE A 155 -9.72 -8.05 -10.54
C ILE A 155 -10.17 -6.60 -10.53
N GLY A 156 -11.20 -6.26 -11.30
CA GLY A 156 -11.75 -4.90 -11.31
C GLY A 156 -12.19 -4.46 -9.91
N ARG A 157 -12.86 -5.34 -9.15
CA ARG A 157 -13.26 -5.07 -7.76
C ARG A 157 -12.07 -4.93 -6.82
N GLN A 158 -11.02 -5.73 -6.99
CA GLN A 158 -9.79 -5.61 -6.20
C GLN A 158 -9.15 -4.23 -6.41
N TYR A 159 -8.94 -3.80 -7.66
CA TYR A 159 -8.38 -2.48 -7.96
C TYR A 159 -9.26 -1.35 -7.44
N LEU A 160 -10.59 -1.47 -7.62
CA LEU A 160 -11.53 -0.47 -7.16
C LEU A 160 -11.51 -0.34 -5.63
N PHE A 161 -11.53 -1.47 -4.90
CA PHE A 161 -11.47 -1.50 -3.44
C PHE A 161 -10.22 -0.75 -2.93
N VAL A 162 -9.05 -1.09 -3.44
CA VAL A 162 -7.78 -0.46 -3.00
C VAL A 162 -7.76 1.04 -3.30
N ALA A 163 -8.25 1.45 -4.48
CA ALA A 163 -8.31 2.86 -4.85
C ALA A 163 -9.32 3.64 -3.98
N GLN A 164 -10.46 3.04 -3.62
CA GLN A 164 -11.45 3.62 -2.70
C GLN A 164 -10.89 3.76 -1.28
N VAL A 165 -10.13 2.77 -0.79
CA VAL A 165 -9.43 2.87 0.50
C VAL A 165 -8.42 4.01 0.49
N GLU A 166 -7.63 4.16 -0.58
CA GLU A 166 -6.67 5.28 -0.71
C GLU A 166 -7.39 6.64 -0.79
N GLN A 167 -8.52 6.70 -1.48
CA GLN A 167 -9.35 7.91 -1.55
C GLN A 167 -9.97 8.29 -0.20
N GLY A 168 -10.17 7.31 0.71
CA GLY A 168 -10.83 7.48 2.00
C GLY A 168 -12.35 7.24 1.96
N ASP A 169 -12.89 6.74 0.85
CA ASP A 169 -14.31 6.34 0.75
C ASP A 169 -14.51 4.91 1.27
N MET A 170 -14.46 4.76 2.59
CA MET A 170 -14.63 3.46 3.24
C MET A 170 -16.04 2.88 3.11
N THR A 171 -17.05 3.73 2.85
CA THR A 171 -18.41 3.27 2.57
C THR A 171 -18.46 2.53 1.24
N ALA A 172 -17.94 3.13 0.18
CA ALA A 172 -17.86 2.48 -1.13
C ALA A 172 -16.90 1.27 -1.08
N ALA A 173 -15.77 1.39 -0.41
CA ALA A 173 -14.81 0.29 -0.25
C ALA A 173 -15.46 -0.94 0.42
N THR A 174 -16.27 -0.75 1.46
CA THR A 174 -16.99 -1.84 2.13
C THR A 174 -17.97 -2.54 1.17
N VAL A 175 -18.76 -1.78 0.42
CA VAL A 175 -19.69 -2.34 -0.59
C VAL A 175 -18.93 -3.13 -1.66
N THR A 176 -17.80 -2.61 -2.12
CA THR A 176 -16.95 -3.30 -3.12
C THR A 176 -16.37 -4.58 -2.55
N LEU A 177 -15.94 -4.59 -1.28
CA LEU A 177 -15.40 -5.77 -0.62
C LEU A 177 -16.47 -6.84 -0.36
N ASP A 178 -17.68 -6.44 0.08
CA ASP A 178 -18.81 -7.38 0.24
C ASP A 178 -19.14 -8.08 -1.10
N ALA A 179 -19.17 -7.30 -2.18
CA ALA A 179 -19.39 -7.85 -3.51
C ALA A 179 -18.22 -8.74 -3.99
N TYR A 180 -16.98 -8.42 -3.60
CA TYR A 180 -15.82 -9.26 -3.88
C TYR A 180 -15.91 -10.61 -3.14
N GLU A 181 -16.26 -10.61 -1.85
CA GLU A 181 -16.42 -11.86 -1.07
C GLU A 181 -17.49 -12.78 -1.67
N ALA A 182 -18.66 -12.23 -2.01
CA ALA A 182 -19.70 -13.00 -2.67
C ALA A 182 -19.21 -13.63 -3.99
N LEU A 183 -18.40 -12.88 -4.75
CA LEU A 183 -17.81 -13.40 -5.98
C LEU A 183 -16.73 -14.45 -5.71
N ALA A 184 -15.93 -14.33 -4.66
CA ALA A 184 -14.94 -15.32 -4.25
C ALA A 184 -15.61 -16.67 -3.91
N ASP A 185 -16.78 -16.64 -3.23
CA ASP A 185 -17.59 -17.82 -2.94
C ASP A 185 -18.13 -18.49 -4.23
N GLU A 186 -18.53 -17.70 -5.24
CA GLU A 186 -18.95 -18.22 -6.54
C GLU A 186 -17.79 -18.85 -7.31
N LEU A 187 -16.62 -18.20 -7.32
CA LEU A 187 -15.42 -18.66 -8.04
C LEU A 187 -14.85 -19.95 -7.44
N ARG A 188 -15.00 -20.14 -6.12
CA ARG A 188 -14.43 -21.27 -5.37
C ARG A 188 -12.91 -21.43 -5.58
N GLN A 189 -12.22 -20.32 -5.81
CA GLN A 189 -10.77 -20.28 -5.98
C GLN A 189 -10.12 -19.87 -4.67
N PRO A 190 -9.18 -20.67 -4.12
CA PRO A 190 -8.52 -20.34 -2.86
C PRO A 190 -7.84 -18.97 -2.88
N LEU A 191 -7.26 -18.56 -4.02
CA LEU A 191 -6.62 -17.25 -4.16
C LEU A 191 -7.61 -16.09 -3.99
N ALA A 192 -8.86 -16.21 -4.52
CA ALA A 192 -9.88 -15.20 -4.31
C ALA A 192 -10.32 -15.11 -2.83
N HIS A 193 -10.35 -16.22 -2.11
CA HIS A 193 -10.61 -16.23 -0.67
C HIS A 193 -9.44 -15.63 0.13
N TRP A 194 -8.20 -15.89 -0.28
CA TRP A 194 -7.03 -15.27 0.32
C TRP A 194 -7.09 -13.74 0.22
N GLU A 195 -7.40 -13.22 -0.98
CA GLU A 195 -7.59 -11.79 -1.21
C GLU A 195 -8.70 -11.21 -0.31
N ALA A 196 -9.85 -11.85 -0.28
CA ALA A 196 -10.97 -11.40 0.54
C ALA A 196 -10.61 -11.34 2.04
N ARG A 197 -9.92 -12.35 2.56
CA ARG A 197 -9.54 -12.43 3.98
C ARG A 197 -8.51 -11.37 4.35
N ARG A 198 -7.49 -11.13 3.53
CA ARG A 198 -6.49 -10.10 3.80
C ARG A 198 -7.07 -8.68 3.72
N PHE A 199 -8.04 -8.43 2.83
CA PHE A 199 -8.76 -7.15 2.77
C PHE A 199 -9.64 -6.92 4.00
N ARG A 200 -10.34 -7.95 4.47
CA ARG A 200 -11.08 -7.86 5.74
C ARG A 200 -10.16 -7.64 6.94
N ALA A 201 -8.98 -8.25 6.96
CA ALA A 201 -7.99 -7.98 7.99
C ALA A 201 -7.54 -6.51 7.97
N MET A 202 -7.26 -5.94 6.78
CA MET A 202 -6.94 -4.51 6.62
C MET A 202 -8.08 -3.60 7.13
N GLN A 203 -9.33 -3.89 6.78
CA GLN A 203 -10.49 -3.16 7.29
C GLN A 203 -10.62 -3.26 8.81
N ALA A 204 -10.45 -4.44 9.37
CA ALA A 204 -10.51 -4.66 10.82
C ALA A 204 -9.39 -3.90 11.56
N LEU A 205 -8.20 -3.81 10.99
CA LEU A 205 -7.09 -2.99 11.51
C LEU A 205 -7.46 -1.51 11.53
N LEU A 206 -8.03 -1.01 10.45
CA LEU A 206 -8.45 0.39 10.35
C LEU A 206 -9.54 0.75 11.38
N GLU A 207 -10.45 -0.18 11.65
CA GLU A 207 -11.53 -0.03 12.64
C GLU A 207 -11.06 -0.25 14.09
N GLY A 208 -9.85 -0.76 14.30
CA GLY A 208 -9.30 -1.07 15.63
C GLY A 208 -9.76 -2.40 16.22
N ARG A 209 -10.31 -3.30 15.39
CA ARG A 209 -10.71 -4.66 15.78
C ARG A 209 -9.51 -5.60 15.70
N PHE A 210 -8.46 -5.33 16.50
CA PHE A 210 -7.15 -5.99 16.38
C PHE A 210 -7.20 -7.51 16.53
N HIS A 211 -8.06 -8.03 17.42
CA HIS A 211 -8.23 -9.48 17.57
C HIS A 211 -8.82 -10.13 16.32
N ASP A 212 -9.84 -9.50 15.73
CA ASP A 212 -10.42 -9.97 14.45
C ASP A 212 -9.40 -9.86 13.32
N ALA A 213 -8.66 -8.76 13.28
CA ALA A 213 -7.63 -8.53 12.26
C ALA A 213 -6.54 -9.62 12.31
N GLU A 214 -6.03 -9.95 13.50
CA GLU A 214 -5.01 -11.00 13.67
C GLU A 214 -5.56 -12.37 13.24
N ARG A 215 -6.80 -12.72 13.64
CA ARG A 215 -7.46 -13.96 13.22
C ARG A 215 -7.64 -14.04 11.71
N LEU A 216 -8.15 -12.96 11.07
CA LEU A 216 -8.34 -12.89 9.61
C LEU A 216 -7.01 -12.95 8.85
N ALA A 217 -5.97 -12.30 9.35
CA ALA A 217 -4.62 -12.35 8.78
C ALA A 217 -4.04 -13.77 8.84
N LEU A 218 -4.24 -14.49 9.95
CA LEU A 218 -3.83 -15.90 10.10
C LEU A 218 -4.62 -16.82 9.17
N GLU A 219 -5.93 -16.61 9.00
CA GLU A 219 -6.75 -17.34 8.04
C GLU A 219 -6.24 -17.11 6.61
N ALA A 220 -5.97 -15.84 6.25
CA ALA A 220 -5.39 -15.48 4.96
C ALA A 220 -4.03 -16.18 4.77
N LEU A 221 -3.13 -16.13 5.75
CA LEU A 221 -1.83 -16.80 5.67
C LEU A 221 -1.98 -18.30 5.40
N ALA A 222 -2.86 -18.99 6.12
CA ALA A 222 -3.10 -20.42 5.94
C ALA A 222 -3.59 -20.75 4.53
N ILE A 223 -4.52 -19.94 3.99
CA ILE A 223 -5.00 -20.09 2.61
C ILE A 223 -3.86 -19.85 1.62
N GLY A 224 -3.13 -18.72 1.75
CA GLY A 224 -2.02 -18.37 0.86
C GLY A 224 -0.94 -19.45 0.83
N GLN A 225 -0.56 -19.98 1.99
CA GLN A 225 0.40 -21.08 2.08
C GLN A 225 -0.11 -22.37 1.40
N SER A 226 -1.40 -22.66 1.47
CA SER A 226 -1.98 -23.85 0.83
C SER A 226 -1.94 -23.82 -0.70
N VAL A 227 -1.79 -22.63 -1.28
CA VAL A 227 -1.70 -22.41 -2.73
C VAL A 227 -0.33 -21.86 -3.16
N GLU A 228 0.64 -21.91 -2.24
CA GLU A 228 2.00 -21.43 -2.47
C GLU A 228 2.04 -19.96 -2.96
N GLU A 229 1.13 -19.11 -2.39
CA GLU A 229 1.10 -17.68 -2.71
C GLU A 229 2.36 -17.00 -2.17
N PRO A 230 3.23 -16.49 -3.04
CA PRO A 230 4.54 -15.98 -2.62
C PRO A 230 4.46 -14.76 -1.68
N ASP A 231 3.42 -13.93 -1.82
CA ASP A 231 3.24 -12.73 -1.00
C ASP A 231 2.55 -12.99 0.35
N ALA A 232 2.07 -14.22 0.60
CA ALA A 232 1.26 -14.52 1.78
C ALA A 232 1.96 -14.15 3.10
N MET A 233 3.26 -14.47 3.23
CA MET A 233 4.04 -14.17 4.42
C MET A 233 4.32 -12.67 4.57
N ALA A 234 4.62 -11.97 3.48
CA ALA A 234 4.89 -10.54 3.51
C ALA A 234 3.63 -9.73 3.88
N VAL A 235 2.47 -10.07 3.31
CA VAL A 235 1.18 -9.45 3.66
C VAL A 235 0.83 -9.70 5.12
N PHE A 236 0.93 -10.95 5.58
CA PHE A 236 0.71 -11.30 6.99
C PHE A 236 1.63 -10.50 7.92
N GLY A 237 2.93 -10.43 7.58
CA GLY A 237 3.92 -9.70 8.37
C GLY A 237 3.59 -8.22 8.52
N VAL A 238 3.17 -7.55 7.44
CA VAL A 238 2.75 -6.13 7.47
C VAL A 238 1.53 -5.95 8.38
N GLN A 239 0.51 -6.80 8.27
CA GLN A 239 -0.70 -6.69 9.08
C GLN A 239 -0.44 -7.02 10.55
N LEU A 240 0.36 -8.05 10.83
CA LEU A 240 0.74 -8.41 12.20
C LEU A 240 1.58 -7.31 12.86
N ALA A 241 2.46 -6.65 12.08
CA ALA A 241 3.31 -5.58 12.61
C ALA A 241 2.48 -4.44 13.22
N ILE A 242 1.37 -4.07 12.61
CA ILE A 242 0.48 -3.04 13.16
C ILE A 242 -0.16 -3.50 14.47
N VAL A 243 -0.68 -4.72 14.51
CA VAL A 243 -1.24 -5.28 15.74
C VAL A 243 -0.21 -5.25 16.87
N ARG A 244 1.01 -5.69 16.62
CA ARG A 244 2.10 -5.71 17.62
C ARG A 244 2.57 -4.31 17.99
N TRP A 245 2.58 -3.38 17.04
CA TRP A 245 2.92 -1.98 17.27
C TRP A 245 1.93 -1.31 18.24
N GLU A 246 0.63 -1.48 18.01
CA GLU A 246 -0.40 -0.94 18.90
C GLU A 246 -0.41 -1.59 20.28
N GLN A 247 -0.10 -2.89 20.35
CA GLN A 247 0.00 -3.66 21.60
C GLN A 247 1.30 -3.42 22.36
N ASP A 248 2.25 -2.59 21.86
CA ASP A 248 3.58 -2.39 22.44
C ASP A 248 4.44 -3.67 22.47
N ARG A 249 4.29 -4.49 21.45
CA ARG A 249 4.94 -5.81 21.30
C ARG A 249 5.77 -5.91 20.02
N LEU A 250 6.18 -4.78 19.46
CA LEU A 250 6.85 -4.73 18.16
C LEU A 250 8.22 -5.45 18.17
N ALA A 251 8.87 -5.53 19.35
CA ALA A 251 10.12 -6.26 19.53
C ALA A 251 10.04 -7.74 19.11
N GLU A 252 8.86 -8.36 19.16
CA GLU A 252 8.66 -9.74 18.73
C GLU A 252 8.91 -9.94 17.23
N LEU A 253 8.86 -8.88 16.43
CA LEU A 253 8.98 -8.90 14.97
C LEU A 253 10.34 -8.42 14.46
N GLU A 254 11.25 -7.99 15.34
CA GLU A 254 12.53 -7.40 14.93
C GLU A 254 13.34 -8.33 14.03
N THR A 255 13.53 -9.58 14.44
CA THR A 255 14.30 -10.56 13.66
C THR A 255 13.68 -10.84 12.29
N ALA A 256 12.36 -10.96 12.23
CA ALA A 256 11.65 -11.21 10.98
C ALA A 256 11.76 -10.00 10.02
N LEU A 257 11.60 -8.76 10.53
CA LEU A 257 11.69 -7.56 9.69
C LEU A 257 13.12 -7.33 9.18
N ARG A 258 14.15 -7.57 10.02
CA ARG A 258 15.55 -7.51 9.57
C ARG A 258 15.81 -8.51 8.45
N GLY A 259 15.28 -9.74 8.55
CA GLY A 259 15.35 -10.73 7.47
C GLY A 259 14.68 -10.24 6.18
N PHE A 260 13.51 -9.62 6.26
CA PHE A 260 12.86 -9.02 5.08
C PHE A 260 13.68 -7.88 4.46
N VAL A 261 14.31 -7.03 5.28
CA VAL A 261 15.19 -5.96 4.76
C VAL A 261 16.41 -6.53 4.06
N GLU A 262 16.99 -7.61 4.58
CA GLU A 262 18.13 -8.30 3.94
C GLU A 262 17.72 -8.96 2.62
N GLU A 263 16.59 -9.67 2.61
CA GLU A 263 16.06 -10.36 1.42
C GLU A 263 15.64 -9.36 0.32
N PHE A 264 15.01 -8.24 0.71
CA PHE A 264 14.51 -7.21 -0.20
C PHE A 264 15.31 -5.90 -0.08
N SER A 265 16.64 -5.99 -0.03
CA SER A 265 17.56 -4.87 0.21
C SER A 265 17.41 -3.70 -0.76
N GLU A 266 16.93 -3.97 -1.97
CA GLU A 266 16.65 -2.97 -3.01
C GLU A 266 15.31 -2.23 -2.82
N SER A 267 14.52 -2.59 -1.80
CA SER A 267 13.22 -1.98 -1.54
C SER A 267 13.31 -0.89 -0.46
N PRO A 268 13.24 0.41 -0.82
CA PRO A 268 13.30 1.50 0.15
C PRO A 268 12.16 1.46 1.18
N ALA A 269 11.00 0.91 0.82
CA ALA A 269 9.86 0.81 1.74
C ALA A 269 10.15 -0.10 2.95
N TRP A 270 10.86 -1.22 2.75
CA TRP A 270 11.29 -2.08 3.86
C TRP A 270 12.32 -1.40 4.75
N ARG A 271 13.22 -0.59 4.17
CA ARG A 271 14.17 0.21 4.95
C ARG A 271 13.48 1.31 5.76
N ALA A 272 12.47 1.98 5.20
CA ALA A 272 11.66 2.94 5.94
C ALA A 272 10.91 2.28 7.12
N ALA A 273 10.40 1.07 6.92
CA ALA A 273 9.79 0.27 7.98
C ALA A 273 10.82 -0.13 9.05
N LEU A 274 12.05 -0.49 8.65
CA LEU A 274 13.14 -0.76 9.60
C LEU A 274 13.50 0.48 10.40
N ALA A 275 13.66 1.65 9.75
CA ALA A 275 13.95 2.89 10.43
C ALA A 275 12.95 3.21 11.54
N LEU A 276 11.65 3.03 11.26
CA LEU A 276 10.59 3.21 12.25
C LEU A 276 10.64 2.14 13.36
N LEU A 277 10.84 0.87 13.01
CA LEU A 277 10.94 -0.22 13.98
C LEU A 277 12.07 0.01 14.98
N VAL A 278 13.30 0.26 14.49
CA VAL A 278 14.46 0.41 15.38
C VAL A 278 14.35 1.65 16.25
N LEU A 279 13.68 2.71 15.75
CA LEU A 279 13.33 3.88 16.55
C LEU A 279 12.36 3.54 17.69
N GLU A 280 11.35 2.73 17.42
CA GLU A 280 10.42 2.24 18.45
C GLU A 280 11.12 1.39 19.51
N LEU A 281 12.17 0.67 19.14
CA LEU A 281 12.98 -0.14 20.04
C LEU A 281 14.08 0.66 20.77
N GLY A 282 14.20 1.97 20.51
CA GLY A 282 15.14 2.88 21.17
C GLY A 282 16.53 2.95 20.51
N ALA A 283 16.72 2.36 19.32
CA ALA A 283 17.97 2.43 18.56
C ALA A 283 17.96 3.68 17.65
N GLU A 284 18.04 4.88 18.25
CA GLU A 284 17.93 6.16 17.53
C GLU A 284 19.06 6.37 16.50
N ASP A 285 20.29 5.94 16.80
CA ASP A 285 21.43 6.11 15.89
C ASP A 285 21.22 5.26 14.59
N GLU A 286 20.72 4.06 14.72
CA GLU A 286 20.41 3.19 13.57
C GLU A 286 19.27 3.78 12.74
N SER A 287 18.22 4.26 13.40
CA SER A 287 17.10 4.94 12.74
C SER A 287 17.54 6.18 11.97
N ARG A 288 18.41 6.97 12.57
CA ARG A 288 19.00 8.17 11.94
C ARG A 288 19.80 7.80 10.70
N ALA A 289 20.63 6.76 10.78
CA ALA A 289 21.43 6.31 9.66
C ALA A 289 20.57 5.84 8.47
N GLU A 290 19.45 5.13 8.74
CA GLU A 290 18.50 4.75 7.67
C GLU A 290 17.76 5.98 7.10
N LEU A 291 17.35 6.95 7.94
CA LEU A 291 16.76 8.21 7.48
C LEU A 291 17.74 8.98 6.58
N GLU A 292 19.01 9.11 6.98
CA GLU A 292 20.06 9.77 6.19
C GLU A 292 20.24 9.13 4.83
N ARG A 293 20.34 7.80 4.79
CA ARG A 293 20.47 7.04 3.54
C ARG A 293 19.28 7.26 2.60
N LEU A 294 18.04 7.21 3.13
CA LEU A 294 16.83 7.30 2.31
C LEU A 294 16.51 8.74 1.89
N SER A 295 17.09 9.74 2.56
CA SER A 295 16.90 11.16 2.24
C SER A 295 17.93 11.71 1.25
N GLU A 296 18.82 10.90 0.70
CA GLU A 296 19.72 11.33 -0.37
C GLU A 296 18.92 11.97 -1.53
N ASP A 297 19.44 13.07 -2.08
CA ASP A 297 18.79 13.85 -3.13
C ASP A 297 17.31 14.19 -2.83
N ASP A 298 17.02 14.62 -1.59
CA ASP A 298 15.67 15.01 -1.15
C ASP A 298 14.62 13.89 -1.40
N PHE A 299 15.00 12.65 -1.09
CA PHE A 299 14.17 11.44 -1.30
C PHE A 299 13.87 11.11 -2.77
N ALA A 300 14.54 11.73 -3.74
CA ALA A 300 14.29 11.49 -5.17
C ALA A 300 14.58 10.05 -5.61
N GLY A 301 15.46 9.33 -4.89
CA GLY A 301 15.76 7.92 -5.15
C GLY A 301 14.65 6.93 -4.75
N LEU A 302 13.58 7.38 -4.07
CA LEU A 302 12.48 6.50 -3.68
C LEU A 302 11.50 6.33 -4.85
N PRO A 303 11.30 5.09 -5.35
CA PRO A 303 10.41 4.85 -6.49
C PRO A 303 8.95 5.17 -6.11
N ARG A 304 8.26 5.93 -6.97
CA ARG A 304 6.85 6.35 -6.77
C ARG A 304 5.87 5.22 -7.10
N ASN A 305 6.03 4.10 -6.41
CA ASN A 305 5.20 2.90 -6.54
C ASN A 305 4.12 2.83 -5.43
N PHE A 306 3.41 1.70 -5.36
CA PHE A 306 2.32 1.46 -4.39
C PHE A 306 2.73 1.61 -2.90
N ALA A 307 4.01 1.52 -2.58
CA ALA A 307 4.51 1.62 -1.21
C ALA A 307 5.09 3.00 -0.88
N TRP A 308 5.17 3.90 -1.85
CA TRP A 308 5.82 5.21 -1.68
C TRP A 308 5.18 6.04 -0.57
N LEU A 309 3.85 6.22 -0.58
CA LEU A 309 3.15 6.99 0.47
C LEU A 309 3.39 6.43 1.87
N ALA A 310 3.36 5.11 2.03
CA ALA A 310 3.62 4.47 3.31
C ALA A 310 5.07 4.65 3.75
N GLY A 311 6.04 4.51 2.84
CA GLY A 311 7.45 4.77 3.12
C GLY A 311 7.70 6.19 3.58
N MET A 312 7.13 7.18 2.87
CA MET A 312 7.23 8.60 3.22
C MET A 312 6.57 8.90 4.58
N ALA A 313 5.41 8.29 4.87
CA ALA A 313 4.72 8.44 6.16
C ALA A 313 5.51 7.82 7.33
N MET A 314 6.19 6.70 7.12
CA MET A 314 7.10 6.11 8.12
C MET A 314 8.30 7.03 8.37
N LEU A 315 8.91 7.57 7.31
CA LEU A 315 10.02 8.52 7.43
C LEU A 315 9.59 9.84 8.07
N ALA A 316 8.34 10.30 7.83
CA ALA A 316 7.77 11.45 8.51
C ALA A 316 7.69 11.24 10.04
N GLN A 317 7.28 10.05 10.49
CA GLN A 317 7.29 9.71 11.92
C GLN A 317 8.72 9.65 12.48
N VAL A 318 9.66 9.11 11.71
CA VAL A 318 11.08 9.05 12.11
C VAL A 318 11.64 10.46 12.23
N ALA A 319 11.48 11.32 11.22
CA ALA A 319 11.97 12.69 11.23
C ALA A 319 11.36 13.50 12.40
N ALA A 320 10.05 13.35 12.64
CA ALA A 320 9.36 14.02 13.73
C ALA A 320 9.89 13.60 15.11
N ARG A 321 10.10 12.31 15.32
CA ARG A 321 10.59 11.80 16.62
C ARG A 321 12.06 12.10 16.88
N LEU A 322 12.88 12.18 15.82
CA LEU A 322 14.28 12.59 15.91
C LEU A 322 14.45 14.12 15.97
N GLY A 323 13.37 14.90 15.80
CA GLY A 323 13.41 16.36 15.76
C GLY A 323 14.17 16.93 14.55
N ASP A 324 14.21 16.20 13.44
CA ASP A 324 14.93 16.60 12.22
C ASP A 324 14.08 17.55 11.38
N ALA A 325 14.14 18.84 11.71
CA ALA A 325 13.36 19.87 11.03
C ALA A 325 13.73 20.05 9.55
N GLY A 326 14.99 19.78 9.18
CA GLY A 326 15.45 19.89 7.79
C GLY A 326 14.76 18.86 6.89
N ARG A 327 14.82 17.60 7.28
CA ARG A 327 14.15 16.51 6.53
C ARG A 327 12.64 16.58 6.66
N ALA A 328 12.13 17.03 7.81
CA ALA A 328 10.69 17.25 8.00
C ALA A 328 10.12 18.26 7.00
N SER A 329 10.83 19.35 6.70
CA SER A 329 10.40 20.34 5.69
C SER A 329 10.30 19.73 4.30
N VAL A 330 11.27 18.93 3.87
CA VAL A 330 11.25 18.26 2.56
C VAL A 330 10.10 17.26 2.47
N LEU A 331 9.90 16.45 3.51
CA LEU A 331 8.80 15.49 3.57
C LEU A 331 7.43 16.16 3.58
N LEU A 332 7.31 17.34 4.24
CA LEU A 332 6.09 18.14 4.26
C LEU A 332 5.69 18.57 2.84
N ASP A 333 6.64 19.11 2.08
CA ASP A 333 6.42 19.53 0.69
C ASP A 333 6.03 18.33 -0.21
N LEU A 334 6.72 17.20 -0.06
CA LEU A 334 6.47 16.00 -0.86
C LEU A 334 5.12 15.35 -0.57
N LEU A 335 4.64 15.39 0.68
CA LEU A 335 3.37 14.77 1.09
C LEU A 335 2.15 15.69 0.96
N THR A 336 2.32 17.02 0.94
CA THR A 336 1.22 18.00 0.86
C THR A 336 0.24 17.75 -0.29
N PRO A 337 0.65 17.36 -1.52
CA PRO A 337 -0.27 17.06 -2.61
C PRO A 337 -1.26 15.92 -2.30
N PHE A 338 -0.94 15.08 -1.32
CA PHE A 338 -1.72 13.89 -0.96
C PHE A 338 -2.53 14.05 0.33
N SER A 339 -2.63 15.28 0.87
CA SER A 339 -3.24 15.60 2.17
C SER A 339 -4.68 15.13 2.34
N SER A 340 -5.44 15.00 1.26
CA SER A 340 -6.85 14.54 1.28
C SER A 340 -7.02 13.02 1.20
N ARG A 341 -5.91 12.26 1.13
CA ARG A 341 -5.93 10.80 0.92
C ARG A 341 -5.56 10.05 2.19
N ASN A 342 -5.78 8.75 2.12
CA ASN A 342 -5.17 7.81 3.06
C ASN A 342 -3.76 7.41 2.59
N VAL A 343 -2.91 7.17 3.55
CA VAL A 343 -1.64 6.48 3.34
C VAL A 343 -1.92 4.98 3.24
N VAL A 344 -1.55 4.37 2.13
CA VAL A 344 -1.71 2.94 1.90
C VAL A 344 -0.38 2.28 1.53
N THR A 345 -0.18 1.04 1.94
CA THR A 345 0.88 0.17 1.39
C THR A 345 0.22 -0.73 0.35
N GLY A 346 -0.09 -0.15 -0.80
CA GLY A 346 -0.81 -0.84 -1.86
C GLY A 346 -2.10 -1.46 -1.35
N ASP A 347 -2.22 -2.75 -1.54
CA ASP A 347 -3.37 -3.58 -1.14
C ASP A 347 -3.16 -4.34 0.19
N ARG A 348 -2.09 -4.00 0.94
CA ARG A 348 -1.73 -4.70 2.18
C ARG A 348 -2.27 -4.03 3.42
N GLN A 349 -2.20 -2.69 3.50
CA GLN A 349 -2.53 -1.94 4.70
C GLN A 349 -2.88 -0.48 4.44
N CYS A 350 -3.79 0.07 5.27
CA CYS A 350 -4.11 1.48 5.38
C CYS A 350 -3.58 2.05 6.70
N TRP A 351 -2.83 3.16 6.62
CA TRP A 351 -2.15 3.85 7.73
C TRP A 351 -2.84 5.17 8.10
N GLY A 352 -4.13 5.30 7.84
CA GLY A 352 -4.91 6.50 8.13
C GLY A 352 -4.64 7.68 7.20
N SER A 353 -5.10 8.85 7.60
CA SER A 353 -5.03 10.09 6.81
C SER A 353 -3.60 10.58 6.61
N ALA A 354 -3.25 10.97 5.39
CA ALA A 354 -1.97 11.62 5.09
C ALA A 354 -1.79 12.94 5.85
N ALA A 355 -2.89 13.67 6.10
CA ALA A 355 -2.85 14.90 6.88
C ALA A 355 -2.32 14.71 8.32
N TYR A 356 -2.43 13.50 8.91
CA TYR A 356 -1.83 13.21 10.22
C TYR A 356 -0.29 13.37 10.18
N TYR A 357 0.34 12.85 9.16
CA TYR A 357 1.79 12.93 8.99
C TYR A 357 2.25 14.36 8.67
N LEU A 358 1.44 15.12 7.92
CA LEU A 358 1.68 16.56 7.68
C LEU A 358 1.62 17.34 8.99
N GLY A 359 0.71 17.01 9.89
CA GLY A 359 0.63 17.60 11.22
C GLY A 359 1.90 17.33 12.05
N LEU A 360 2.43 16.10 12.02
CA LEU A 360 3.69 15.74 12.68
C LEU A 360 4.87 16.56 12.11
N LEU A 361 4.96 16.67 10.79
CA LEU A 361 6.02 17.36 10.08
C LEU A 361 5.98 18.88 10.33
N ALA A 362 4.80 19.50 10.23
CA ALA A 362 4.62 20.93 10.52
C ALA A 362 4.96 21.27 11.99
N ALA A 363 4.57 20.40 12.93
CA ALA A 363 4.97 20.56 14.34
C ALA A 363 6.51 20.48 14.51
N THR A 364 7.18 19.60 13.74
CA THR A 364 8.63 19.43 13.78
C THR A 364 9.39 20.62 13.18
N THR A 365 8.84 21.24 12.14
CA THR A 365 9.39 22.47 11.55
C THR A 365 9.10 23.73 12.38
N GLY A 366 8.25 23.63 13.40
CA GLY A 366 7.88 24.72 14.30
C GLY A 366 6.68 25.55 13.86
N ASP A 367 6.00 25.18 12.78
CA ASP A 367 4.76 25.85 12.36
C ASP A 367 3.55 25.21 13.09
N VAL A 368 3.31 25.72 14.30
CA VAL A 368 2.27 25.20 15.21
C VAL A 368 0.86 25.40 14.64
N ASP A 369 0.61 26.52 13.98
CA ASP A 369 -0.72 26.85 13.42
C ASP A 369 -1.01 25.96 12.19
N GLU A 370 -0.02 25.67 11.38
CA GLU A 370 -0.14 24.73 10.28
C GLU A 370 -0.32 23.30 10.80
N ALA A 371 0.43 22.90 11.82
CA ALA A 371 0.30 21.59 12.45
C ALA A 371 -1.10 21.35 13.01
N GLU A 372 -1.68 22.35 13.70
CA GLU A 372 -3.06 22.26 14.20
C GLU A 372 -4.06 22.04 13.07
N ARG A 373 -3.97 22.81 11.98
CA ARG A 373 -4.85 22.66 10.81
C ARG A 373 -4.77 21.27 10.19
N TRP A 374 -3.56 20.72 10.04
CA TRP A 374 -3.37 19.38 9.50
C TRP A 374 -3.92 18.29 10.42
N PHE A 375 -3.70 18.41 11.73
CA PHE A 375 -4.27 17.44 12.69
C PHE A 375 -5.80 17.52 12.75
N GLU A 376 -6.41 18.71 12.65
CA GLU A 376 -7.87 18.86 12.57
C GLU A 376 -8.43 18.20 11.32
N GLN A 377 -7.81 18.44 10.17
CA GLN A 377 -8.16 17.78 8.91
C GLN A 377 -8.02 16.25 9.02
N ALA A 378 -6.93 15.78 9.60
CA ALA A 378 -6.71 14.35 9.81
C ALA A 378 -7.75 13.73 10.74
N LEU A 379 -8.09 14.42 11.84
CA LEU A 379 -9.08 13.94 12.79
C LEU A 379 -10.46 13.81 12.14
N ASP A 380 -10.90 14.85 11.41
CA ASP A 380 -12.16 14.84 10.68
C ASP A 380 -12.20 13.70 9.64
N HIS A 381 -11.13 13.54 8.87
CA HIS A 381 -11.00 12.45 7.89
C HIS A 381 -11.04 11.07 8.54
N ASN A 382 -10.22 10.84 9.58
CA ASN A 382 -10.14 9.55 10.28
C ASN A 382 -11.48 9.19 10.97
N VAL A 383 -12.19 10.18 11.53
CA VAL A 383 -13.51 9.95 12.14
C VAL A 383 -14.55 9.58 11.08
N ARG A 384 -14.60 10.31 9.96
CA ARG A 384 -15.58 10.03 8.88
C ARG A 384 -15.41 8.63 8.29
N MET A 385 -14.18 8.14 8.15
CA MET A 385 -13.92 6.82 7.60
C MET A 385 -13.91 5.68 8.64
N GLY A 386 -14.20 5.97 9.91
CA GLY A 386 -14.22 4.95 10.96
C GLY A 386 -12.85 4.43 11.38
N ALA A 387 -11.77 5.14 11.06
CA ALA A 387 -10.38 4.80 11.42
C ALA A 387 -10.11 5.14 12.90
N VAL A 388 -10.68 4.35 13.80
CA VAL A 388 -10.71 4.64 15.25
C VAL A 388 -9.32 4.74 15.86
N PRO A 389 -8.34 3.84 15.56
CA PRO A 389 -6.98 3.95 16.07
C PRO A 389 -6.31 5.26 15.61
N TRP A 390 -6.42 5.60 14.33
CA TRP A 390 -5.81 6.79 13.76
C TRP A 390 -6.44 8.09 14.29
N ALA A 391 -7.76 8.09 14.54
CA ALA A 391 -8.41 9.21 15.22
C ALA A 391 -7.91 9.36 16.67
N ALA A 392 -7.60 8.25 17.36
CA ALA A 392 -7.03 8.29 18.72
C ALA A 392 -5.58 8.82 18.70
N HIS A 393 -4.72 8.37 17.78
CA HIS A 393 -3.38 8.93 17.60
C HIS A 393 -3.44 10.43 17.30
N THR A 394 -4.30 10.83 16.36
CA THR A 394 -4.44 12.25 15.96
C THR A 394 -4.90 13.12 17.15
N ARG A 395 -5.86 12.67 17.94
CA ARG A 395 -6.29 13.39 19.17
C ARG A 395 -5.16 13.55 20.15
N CYS A 396 -4.39 12.49 20.39
CA CYS A 396 -3.25 12.53 21.30
C CYS A 396 -2.22 13.56 20.86
N ASP A 397 -1.81 13.53 19.58
CA ASP A 397 -0.77 14.41 19.08
C ASP A 397 -1.23 15.87 18.95
N LEU A 398 -2.48 16.11 18.53
CA LEU A 398 -3.08 17.45 18.59
C LEU A 398 -3.16 17.98 20.03
N GLY A 399 -3.54 17.12 20.98
CA GLY A 399 -3.56 17.49 22.38
C GLY A 399 -2.18 17.86 22.92
N VAL A 400 -1.15 17.10 22.57
CA VAL A 400 0.25 17.41 22.91
C VAL A 400 0.69 18.75 22.32
N LEU A 401 0.35 19.01 21.05
CA LEU A 401 0.66 20.26 20.36
C LEU A 401 0.06 21.47 21.10
N LEU A 402 -1.23 21.39 21.44
CA LEU A 402 -1.95 22.47 22.14
C LEU A 402 -1.36 22.73 23.54
N LEU A 403 -1.13 21.65 24.32
CA LEU A 403 -0.52 21.76 25.64
C LEU A 403 0.88 22.40 25.60
N ALA A 404 1.66 22.10 24.55
CA ALA A 404 2.97 22.70 24.35
C ALA A 404 2.88 24.17 23.92
N ARG A 405 1.88 24.59 23.12
CA ARG A 405 1.66 25.97 22.71
C ARG A 405 1.24 26.86 23.88
N GLY A 406 0.34 26.39 24.73
CA GLY A 406 -0.04 27.06 25.95
C GLY A 406 -0.80 28.37 25.79
N GLN A 407 -1.53 28.56 24.69
CA GLN A 407 -2.41 29.73 24.51
C GLN A 407 -3.69 29.63 25.35
N PRO A 408 -4.42 30.73 25.58
CA PRO A 408 -5.68 30.69 26.33
C PRO A 408 -6.68 29.68 25.72
N GLY A 409 -7.10 28.70 26.51
CA GLY A 409 -8.00 27.63 26.12
C GLY A 409 -7.31 26.34 25.64
N ASP A 410 -6.01 26.36 25.32
CA ASP A 410 -5.27 25.20 24.85
C ASP A 410 -5.15 24.10 25.89
N GLU A 411 -4.93 24.48 27.17
CA GLU A 411 -4.81 23.52 28.26
C GLU A 411 -6.06 22.65 28.36
N ALA A 412 -7.25 23.25 28.49
CA ALA A 412 -8.49 22.52 28.63
C ALA A 412 -8.83 21.68 27.39
N ARG A 413 -8.57 22.23 26.18
CA ARG A 413 -8.82 21.52 24.92
C ARG A 413 -7.81 20.38 24.72
N GLY A 414 -6.53 20.63 25.00
CA GLY A 414 -5.47 19.65 24.91
C GLY A 414 -5.68 18.46 25.85
N GLU A 415 -5.97 18.74 27.14
CA GLU A 415 -6.29 17.68 28.10
C GLU A 415 -7.51 16.84 27.66
N ALA A 416 -8.58 17.49 27.20
CA ALA A 416 -9.79 16.79 26.73
C ALA A 416 -9.48 15.86 25.54
N LEU A 417 -8.64 16.30 24.59
CA LEU A 417 -8.22 15.50 23.44
C LEU A 417 -7.37 14.29 23.87
N VAL A 418 -6.38 14.50 24.75
CA VAL A 418 -5.55 13.41 25.26
C VAL A 418 -6.36 12.42 26.09
N GLN A 419 -7.31 12.89 26.89
CA GLN A 419 -8.21 12.04 27.65
C GLN A 419 -9.10 11.19 26.74
N ALA A 420 -9.67 11.77 25.69
CA ALA A 420 -10.47 11.03 24.69
C ALA A 420 -9.63 10.00 23.93
N ALA A 421 -8.36 10.32 23.63
CA ALA A 421 -7.42 9.38 23.04
C ALA A 421 -7.12 8.21 24.00
N LEU A 422 -6.88 8.48 25.29
CA LEU A 422 -6.63 7.47 26.32
C LEU A 422 -7.82 6.51 26.49
N GLU A 423 -9.03 7.03 26.51
CA GLU A 423 -10.25 6.21 26.61
C GLU A 423 -10.42 5.28 25.40
N ALA A 424 -10.20 5.81 24.18
CA ALA A 424 -10.22 5.01 22.97
C ALA A 424 -9.12 3.94 22.98
N ALA A 425 -7.90 4.32 23.34
CA ALA A 425 -6.75 3.43 23.40
C ALA A 425 -6.95 2.27 24.39
N ARG A 426 -7.47 2.56 25.57
CA ARG A 426 -7.80 1.52 26.57
C ARG A 426 -8.87 0.56 26.07
N ARG A 427 -9.93 1.07 25.45
CA ARG A 427 -11.00 0.24 24.87
C ARG A 427 -10.50 -0.69 23.78
N LEU A 428 -9.55 -0.24 22.95
CA LEU A 428 -9.01 -0.98 21.82
C LEU A 428 -7.78 -1.84 22.18
N GLY A 429 -7.23 -1.72 23.39
CA GLY A 429 -6.00 -2.43 23.76
C GLY A 429 -4.72 -1.86 23.14
N MET A 430 -4.68 -0.56 22.83
CA MET A 430 -3.54 0.15 22.24
C MET A 430 -2.55 0.56 23.33
N ALA A 431 -1.83 -0.42 23.88
CA ALA A 431 -0.96 -0.24 25.07
C ALA A 431 0.08 0.87 24.87
N ARG A 432 0.62 0.98 23.65
CA ARG A 432 1.58 2.03 23.29
C ARG A 432 0.98 3.44 23.42
N LEU A 433 -0.22 3.65 22.89
CA LEU A 433 -0.91 4.94 22.98
C LEU A 433 -1.39 5.24 24.41
N VAL A 434 -1.82 4.21 25.17
CA VAL A 434 -2.15 4.36 26.58
C VAL A 434 -0.96 4.92 27.35
N ARG A 435 0.22 4.33 27.21
CA ARG A 435 1.45 4.80 27.88
C ARG A 435 1.80 6.24 27.50
N LYS A 436 1.70 6.60 26.20
CA LYS A 436 1.95 7.97 25.70
C LYS A 436 0.96 8.97 26.35
N ALA A 437 -0.33 8.70 26.29
CA ALA A 437 -1.36 9.60 26.78
C ALA A 437 -1.29 9.78 28.32
N GLU A 438 -1.04 8.69 29.08
CA GLU A 438 -0.85 8.76 30.53
C GLU A 438 0.38 9.60 30.90
N SER A 439 1.48 9.48 30.18
CA SER A 439 2.68 10.30 30.40
C SER A 439 2.38 11.79 30.19
N VAL A 440 1.65 12.15 29.13
CA VAL A 440 1.27 13.55 28.85
C VAL A 440 0.40 14.12 29.98
N LEU A 441 -0.65 13.37 30.42
CA LEU A 441 -1.56 13.82 31.47
C LEU A 441 -0.89 13.88 32.85
N ALA A 442 0.16 13.10 33.09
CA ALA A 442 0.92 13.14 34.35
C ALA A 442 1.79 14.40 34.45
N VAL A 443 2.39 14.85 33.36
CA VAL A 443 3.22 16.08 33.32
C VAL A 443 2.36 17.33 33.56
N GLY A 444 1.16 17.42 32.99
CA GLY A 444 0.23 18.53 33.19
C GLY A 444 -0.35 18.63 34.62
N ARG A 445 -0.23 17.58 35.43
CA ARG A 445 -0.73 17.53 36.83
C ARG A 445 0.33 17.89 37.89
N VAL A 446 1.54 18.18 37.53
CA VAL A 446 2.55 18.66 38.48
C VAL A 446 2.17 20.11 38.83
N PRO A 447 1.65 20.43 40.06
CA PRO A 447 1.33 21.78 40.41
C PRO A 447 2.62 22.60 40.34
N VAL A 448 2.58 23.73 39.64
CA VAL A 448 3.59 24.78 39.81
C VAL A 448 3.55 25.12 41.32
N VAL A 449 4.50 24.58 42.05
CA VAL A 449 4.74 25.01 43.43
C VAL A 449 5.17 26.46 43.30
N SER A 450 4.20 27.37 43.45
CA SER A 450 4.47 28.77 43.66
C SER A 450 5.35 28.84 44.92
N GLY A 451 6.63 28.98 44.71
CA GLY A 451 7.60 29.32 45.76
C GLY A 451 7.19 30.63 46.45
N PRO A 452 7.53 30.77 47.72
CA PRO A 452 7.14 31.85 48.55
C PRO A 452 7.59 33.24 48.12
#